data_646774d2b2557e292015d67294ac2a1b
#
_entry.id   646774d2b2557e292015d67294ac2a1b
#
_cell.length_a   1.000
_cell.length_b   1.000
_cell.length_c   1.000
_cell.angle_alpha   90.00
_cell.angle_beta   90.00
_cell.angle_gamma   90.00
#
_symmetry.space_group_name_H-M   'P 1'
#
loop_
_entity.id
_entity.type
_entity.pdbx_description
1 polymer ?
#
loop_
_entity_poly.entity_id
_entity_poly.type
_entity_poly.pdbx_seq_one_letter_code
_entity_poly.pdbx_strand_id
1 'polypeptide(L)'
;MMPKKLMTEEDIKLQYITPALTKKWNIRKISMEAKVTDGKVNLKGNLISRGTPKRADYLLHISDNNPIAVVEAKDNKHSVSYGLQQAMAYAQMLDLPFAYSSNGDGFAEHDFLTGKEREFGLDEFPTEAELLARFKEESAITPAQEAIAAQPYYSGQNTYPPRYYQRIAINRTVDAIARGQNRLLLVMATGTGKTYTAFQIVYRLLRSGMKKKILYLADRNILVDQSIEQDFAPLEKVIHKINAAKDRRDTVTSYQVYFSLYQQLIGDDEKEHFRDLFSPDFFDLIIVDECHRGSAKEESRWRRILEYFSSATQIGMTATPKETKYISNLSYFGEPVYSYSLKEGIDDGFLAP
;
A
#
# COMPACT_ATOMS: atom_id res chain seq x y z
N MET A 1 13.25 -41.06 -19.14
CA MET A 1 12.75 -39.88 -18.40
C MET A 1 12.39 -40.32 -17.00
N MET A 2 12.74 -39.58 -15.96
CA MET A 2 12.40 -39.92 -14.58
C MET A 2 10.88 -39.90 -14.38
N PRO A 3 10.27 -40.88 -13.71
CA PRO A 3 8.83 -40.82 -13.42
C PRO A 3 8.48 -39.56 -12.60
N LYS A 4 7.41 -38.87 -12.94
CA LYS A 4 6.98 -37.60 -12.29
C LYS A 4 6.90 -37.72 -10.77
N LYS A 5 6.39 -38.83 -10.25
CA LYS A 5 6.28 -39.13 -8.80
C LYS A 5 7.62 -39.23 -8.06
N LEU A 6 8.72 -39.36 -8.78
CA LEU A 6 10.07 -39.41 -8.20
C LEU A 6 10.79 -38.03 -8.31
N MET A 7 10.21 -37.07 -9.00
CA MET A 7 10.74 -35.73 -9.16
C MET A 7 10.61 -34.93 -7.87
N THR A 8 11.58 -34.07 -7.63
CA THR A 8 11.49 -33.05 -6.57
C THR A 8 10.50 -31.96 -6.94
N GLU A 9 10.08 -31.15 -5.98
CA GLU A 9 9.23 -29.97 -6.22
C GLU A 9 9.90 -29.01 -7.22
N GLU A 10 11.23 -28.82 -7.12
CA GLU A 10 11.98 -27.97 -8.05
C GLU A 10 11.99 -28.54 -9.48
N ASP A 11 12.07 -29.88 -9.64
CA ASP A 11 11.95 -30.51 -10.96
C ASP A 11 10.54 -30.30 -11.55
N ILE A 12 9.51 -30.39 -10.73
CA ILE A 12 8.11 -30.15 -11.13
C ILE A 12 7.92 -28.68 -11.54
N LYS A 13 8.45 -27.73 -10.75
CA LYS A 13 8.46 -26.30 -11.12
C LYS A 13 9.09 -26.08 -12.49
N LEU A 14 10.32 -26.59 -12.67
CA LEU A 14 11.10 -26.33 -13.88
C LEU A 14 10.49 -26.97 -15.14
N GLN A 15 10.04 -28.24 -15.03
CA GLN A 15 9.65 -29.03 -16.19
C GLN A 15 8.18 -28.91 -16.57
N TYR A 16 7.30 -28.52 -15.64
CA TYR A 16 5.85 -28.52 -15.85
C TYR A 16 5.20 -27.18 -15.55
N ILE A 17 5.39 -26.61 -14.34
CA ILE A 17 4.67 -25.42 -13.90
C ILE A 17 5.19 -24.19 -14.62
N THR A 18 6.50 -23.93 -14.58
CA THR A 18 7.10 -22.77 -15.25
C THR A 18 6.78 -22.72 -16.75
N PRO A 19 6.91 -23.84 -17.51
CA PRO A 19 6.52 -23.85 -18.91
C PRO A 19 5.03 -23.58 -19.14
N ALA A 20 4.15 -24.09 -18.29
CA ALA A 20 2.70 -23.80 -18.38
C ALA A 20 2.39 -22.33 -18.17
N LEU A 21 3.01 -21.71 -17.14
CA LEU A 21 2.85 -20.27 -16.86
C LEU A 21 3.42 -19.41 -17.99
N THR A 22 4.63 -19.71 -18.48
CA THR A 22 5.31 -18.89 -19.51
C THR A 22 4.68 -19.00 -20.90
N LYS A 23 3.87 -20.03 -21.18
CA LYS A 23 3.01 -20.08 -22.38
C LYS A 23 1.91 -19.01 -22.37
N LYS A 24 1.46 -18.57 -21.21
CA LYS A 24 0.31 -17.68 -21.00
C LYS A 24 0.69 -16.30 -20.51
N TRP A 25 1.84 -16.17 -19.86
CA TRP A 25 2.34 -14.95 -19.22
C TRP A 25 3.72 -14.57 -19.71
N ASN A 26 3.98 -13.27 -19.85
CA ASN A 26 5.33 -12.79 -20.09
C ASN A 26 6.22 -13.16 -18.89
N ILE A 27 7.36 -13.81 -19.16
CA ILE A 27 8.30 -14.25 -18.11
C ILE A 27 8.76 -13.10 -17.20
N ARG A 28 8.83 -11.87 -17.70
CA ARG A 28 9.18 -10.68 -16.89
C ARG A 28 8.12 -10.29 -15.88
N LYS A 29 6.90 -10.82 -16.02
CA LYS A 29 5.77 -10.63 -15.12
C LYS A 29 5.58 -11.79 -14.14
N ILE A 30 6.52 -12.73 -14.09
CA ILE A 30 6.53 -13.87 -13.19
C ILE A 30 7.72 -13.71 -12.25
N SER A 31 7.46 -13.58 -10.95
CA SER A 31 8.49 -13.67 -9.92
C SER A 31 8.50 -15.07 -9.32
N MET A 32 9.67 -15.69 -9.25
CA MET A 32 9.86 -16.98 -8.59
C MET A 32 10.51 -16.79 -7.22
N GLU A 33 10.20 -17.67 -6.26
CA GLU A 33 10.74 -17.61 -4.89
C GLU A 33 10.63 -16.22 -4.26
N ALA A 34 9.48 -15.58 -4.51
CA ALA A 34 9.27 -14.20 -4.13
C ALA A 34 9.24 -14.04 -2.60
N LYS A 35 10.23 -13.34 -2.06
CA LYS A 35 10.33 -13.09 -0.63
C LYS A 35 9.20 -12.17 -0.17
N VAL A 36 8.36 -12.66 0.74
CA VAL A 36 7.21 -11.91 1.31
C VAL A 36 7.59 -11.26 2.62
N THR A 37 8.27 -12.00 3.54
CA THR A 37 8.70 -11.49 4.84
C THR A 37 10.19 -11.67 5.06
N ASP A 38 10.75 -10.94 6.04
CA ASP A 38 12.16 -11.09 6.44
C ASP A 38 12.38 -12.21 7.47
N GLY A 39 11.29 -12.78 8.01
CA GLY A 39 11.34 -13.73 9.11
C GLY A 39 11.52 -13.04 10.47
N LYS A 40 10.76 -13.46 11.46
CA LYS A 40 10.74 -12.92 12.82
C LYS A 40 12.13 -12.87 13.45
N VAL A 41 12.48 -11.75 14.06
CA VAL A 41 13.69 -11.63 14.88
C VAL A 41 13.40 -12.22 16.27
N ASN A 42 14.16 -13.24 16.65
CA ASN A 42 14.07 -13.89 17.94
C ASN A 42 15.25 -13.47 18.81
N LEU A 43 14.97 -12.96 20.01
CA LEU A 43 15.96 -12.61 21.01
C LEU A 43 15.97 -13.68 22.11
N LYS A 44 17.12 -14.30 22.38
CA LYS A 44 17.31 -15.25 23.49
C LYS A 44 18.57 -14.88 24.23
N GLY A 45 18.43 -14.07 25.29
CA GLY A 45 19.55 -13.41 25.95
C GLY A 45 20.32 -12.51 24.98
N ASN A 46 21.62 -12.72 24.82
CA ASN A 46 22.48 -11.97 23.88
C ASN A 46 22.50 -12.58 22.46
N LEU A 47 21.75 -13.67 22.23
CA LEU A 47 21.69 -14.30 20.91
C LEU A 47 20.54 -13.73 20.11
N ILE A 48 20.86 -13.28 18.89
CA ILE A 48 19.89 -12.81 17.91
C ILE A 48 19.81 -13.86 16.79
N SER A 49 18.62 -14.36 16.51
CA SER A 49 18.37 -15.26 15.37
C SER A 49 17.18 -14.78 14.56
N ARG A 50 17.13 -15.08 13.26
CA ARG A 50 15.97 -14.85 12.42
C ARG A 50 15.25 -16.14 12.14
N GLY A 51 13.92 -16.08 12.17
CA GLY A 51 13.05 -17.13 11.67
C GLY A 51 13.13 -17.24 10.14
N THR A 52 12.54 -18.29 9.60
CA THR A 52 12.48 -18.52 8.15
C THR A 52 11.61 -17.45 7.48
N PRO A 53 12.13 -16.71 6.47
CA PRO A 53 11.31 -15.82 5.66
C PRO A 53 10.21 -16.60 4.95
N LYS A 54 9.02 -16.01 4.84
CA LYS A 54 7.98 -16.54 3.95
C LYS A 54 8.34 -16.21 2.51
N ARG A 55 8.19 -17.20 1.63
CA ARG A 55 8.39 -17.06 0.18
C ARG A 55 7.21 -17.69 -0.54
N ALA A 56 6.74 -17.04 -1.57
CA ALA A 56 5.78 -17.61 -2.50
C ALA A 56 6.53 -18.21 -3.70
N ASP A 57 6.14 -19.39 -4.14
CA ASP A 57 6.82 -20.05 -5.27
C ASP A 57 6.75 -19.21 -6.54
N TYR A 58 5.56 -18.67 -6.85
CA TYR A 58 5.37 -17.72 -7.95
C TYR A 58 4.42 -16.60 -7.56
N LEU A 59 4.73 -15.39 -8.04
CA LEU A 59 3.80 -14.26 -8.11
C LEU A 59 3.64 -13.83 -9.56
N LEU A 60 2.39 -13.64 -9.99
CA LEU A 60 2.06 -13.17 -11.34
C LEU A 60 1.66 -11.71 -11.26
N HIS A 61 2.32 -10.85 -12.06
CA HIS A 61 2.19 -9.40 -11.99
C HIS A 61 1.49 -8.83 -13.22
N ILE A 62 0.54 -7.91 -13.02
CA ILE A 62 -0.06 -7.12 -14.11
C ILE A 62 0.83 -5.95 -14.53
N SER A 63 1.58 -5.38 -13.58
CA SER A 63 2.60 -4.36 -13.79
C SER A 63 3.69 -4.51 -12.72
N ASP A 64 4.78 -3.75 -12.84
CA ASP A 64 5.89 -3.79 -11.90
C ASP A 64 5.39 -3.63 -10.45
N ASN A 65 5.79 -4.57 -9.59
CA ASN A 65 5.42 -4.62 -8.18
C ASN A 65 3.91 -4.69 -7.88
N ASN A 66 3.07 -5.05 -8.85
CA ASN A 66 1.63 -5.19 -8.67
C ASN A 66 1.16 -6.61 -9.03
N PRO A 67 1.32 -7.61 -8.14
CA PRO A 67 0.86 -8.96 -8.37
C PRO A 67 -0.67 -9.06 -8.32
N ILE A 68 -1.22 -10.00 -9.09
CA ILE A 68 -2.65 -10.33 -9.13
C ILE A 68 -2.92 -11.77 -8.67
N ALA A 69 -1.92 -12.63 -8.71
CA ALA A 69 -2.07 -14.03 -8.34
C ALA A 69 -0.81 -14.60 -7.69
N VAL A 70 -1.00 -15.59 -6.85
CA VAL A 70 0.05 -16.44 -6.30
C VAL A 70 -0.14 -17.87 -6.75
N VAL A 71 0.95 -18.58 -7.04
CA VAL A 71 0.94 -20.01 -7.35
C VAL A 71 1.91 -20.74 -6.40
N GLU A 72 1.42 -21.76 -5.72
CA GLU A 72 2.21 -22.66 -4.88
C GLU A 72 2.43 -23.99 -5.60
N ALA A 73 3.66 -24.45 -5.63
CA ALA A 73 4.06 -25.71 -6.20
C ALA A 73 4.11 -26.81 -5.15
N LYS A 74 3.87 -28.04 -5.57
CA LYS A 74 4.06 -29.26 -4.78
C LYS A 74 4.63 -30.35 -5.66
N ASP A 75 5.32 -31.31 -5.03
CA ASP A 75 5.76 -32.50 -5.76
C ASP A 75 4.56 -33.36 -6.21
N ASN A 76 4.78 -34.24 -7.19
CA ASN A 76 3.71 -35.03 -7.81
C ASN A 76 3.24 -36.23 -6.95
N LYS A 77 3.65 -36.31 -5.68
CA LYS A 77 3.09 -37.26 -4.70
C LYS A 77 1.80 -36.79 -4.09
N HIS A 78 1.56 -35.48 -4.17
CA HIS A 78 0.39 -34.80 -3.62
C HIS A 78 -0.66 -34.55 -4.71
N SER A 79 -1.92 -34.31 -4.32
CA SER A 79 -2.97 -33.86 -5.24
C SER A 79 -2.69 -32.45 -5.78
N VAL A 80 -3.34 -32.09 -6.88
CA VAL A 80 -3.23 -30.74 -7.48
C VAL A 80 -3.61 -29.65 -6.46
N SER A 81 -4.64 -29.90 -5.65
CA SER A 81 -5.18 -28.98 -4.65
C SER A 81 -4.42 -28.98 -3.31
N TYR A 82 -3.41 -29.84 -3.11
CA TYR A 82 -2.73 -29.96 -1.82
C TYR A 82 -2.10 -28.66 -1.31
N GLY A 83 -1.54 -27.85 -2.20
CA GLY A 83 -0.93 -26.55 -1.87
C GLY A 83 -1.91 -25.40 -1.79
N LEU A 84 -3.22 -25.60 -2.10
CA LEU A 84 -4.16 -24.51 -2.28
C LEU A 84 -4.38 -23.69 -1.01
N GLN A 85 -4.46 -24.33 0.17
CA GLN A 85 -4.60 -23.62 1.45
C GLN A 85 -3.40 -22.71 1.75
N GLN A 86 -2.20 -23.15 1.38
CA GLN A 86 -0.98 -22.33 1.50
C GLN A 86 -1.02 -21.15 0.53
N ALA A 87 -1.42 -21.39 -0.73
CA ALA A 87 -1.60 -20.35 -1.72
C ALA A 87 -2.66 -19.31 -1.28
N MET A 88 -3.79 -19.76 -0.74
CA MET A 88 -4.84 -18.90 -0.19
C MET A 88 -4.32 -18.04 0.97
N ALA A 89 -3.54 -18.61 1.89
CA ALA A 89 -2.95 -17.85 2.99
C ALA A 89 -1.99 -16.76 2.48
N TYR A 90 -1.19 -17.04 1.44
CA TYR A 90 -0.36 -16.03 0.79
C TYR A 90 -1.19 -14.98 0.04
N ALA A 91 -2.23 -15.40 -0.69
CA ALA A 91 -3.11 -14.47 -1.39
C ALA A 91 -3.79 -13.49 -0.42
N GLN A 92 -4.31 -13.98 0.71
CA GLN A 92 -4.89 -13.14 1.76
C GLN A 92 -3.85 -12.18 2.36
N MET A 93 -2.65 -12.67 2.68
CA MET A 93 -1.57 -11.85 3.21
C MET A 93 -1.15 -10.75 2.23
N LEU A 94 -1.14 -11.05 0.94
CA LEU A 94 -0.70 -10.15 -0.13
C LEU A 94 -1.83 -9.31 -0.73
N ASP A 95 -3.08 -9.51 -0.29
CA ASP A 95 -4.29 -8.87 -0.82
C ASP A 95 -4.48 -9.16 -2.32
N LEU A 96 -4.36 -10.45 -2.70
CA LEU A 96 -4.47 -10.90 -4.08
C LEU A 96 -5.82 -11.58 -4.34
N PRO A 97 -6.43 -11.35 -5.51
CA PRO A 97 -7.73 -11.94 -5.85
C PRO A 97 -7.66 -13.42 -6.22
N PHE A 98 -6.50 -13.94 -6.65
CA PHE A 98 -6.39 -15.31 -7.15
C PHE A 98 -5.28 -16.10 -6.46
N ALA A 99 -5.60 -17.33 -6.04
CA ALA A 99 -4.65 -18.28 -5.48
C ALA A 99 -4.68 -19.58 -6.28
N TYR A 100 -3.50 -20.11 -6.58
CA TYR A 100 -3.34 -21.37 -7.32
C TYR A 100 -2.41 -22.33 -6.59
N SER A 101 -2.67 -23.65 -6.75
CA SER A 101 -1.67 -24.66 -6.48
C SER A 101 -1.49 -25.59 -7.68
N SER A 102 -0.32 -26.23 -7.78
CA SER A 102 -0.02 -27.17 -8.84
C SER A 102 0.97 -28.23 -8.36
N ASN A 103 0.77 -29.48 -8.82
CA ASN A 103 1.71 -30.59 -8.66
C ASN A 103 2.33 -31.01 -10.02
N GLY A 104 2.17 -30.20 -11.05
CA GLY A 104 2.62 -30.45 -12.41
C GLY A 104 1.67 -31.31 -13.26
N ASP A 105 0.52 -31.76 -12.76
CA ASP A 105 -0.52 -32.42 -13.56
C ASP A 105 -1.63 -31.45 -14.00
N GLY A 106 -1.88 -30.43 -13.20
CA GLY A 106 -2.88 -29.40 -13.43
C GLY A 106 -2.74 -28.26 -12.41
N PHE A 107 -3.73 -27.40 -12.37
CA PHE A 107 -3.87 -26.33 -11.38
C PHE A 107 -5.18 -26.45 -10.62
N ALA A 108 -5.15 -26.14 -9.33
CA ALA A 108 -6.33 -25.84 -8.52
C ALA A 108 -6.34 -24.34 -8.24
N GLU A 109 -7.48 -23.70 -8.49
CA GLU A 109 -7.71 -22.26 -8.30
C GLU A 109 -8.68 -22.01 -7.16
N HIS A 110 -8.38 -21.00 -6.33
CA HIS A 110 -9.38 -20.33 -5.49
C HIS A 110 -9.49 -18.87 -5.95
N ASP A 111 -10.69 -18.44 -6.28
CA ASP A 111 -11.03 -17.09 -6.70
C ASP A 111 -11.71 -16.36 -5.52
N PHE A 112 -11.00 -15.44 -4.89
CA PHE A 112 -11.51 -14.66 -3.75
C PHE A 112 -12.61 -13.66 -4.11
N LEU A 113 -12.77 -13.30 -5.38
CA LEU A 113 -13.82 -12.38 -5.84
C LEU A 113 -15.18 -13.06 -5.85
N THR A 114 -15.20 -14.34 -6.26
CA THR A 114 -16.43 -15.13 -6.41
C THR A 114 -16.60 -16.21 -5.34
N GLY A 115 -15.52 -16.53 -4.59
CA GLY A 115 -15.47 -17.65 -3.64
C GLY A 115 -15.47 -19.03 -4.30
N LYS A 116 -15.26 -19.11 -5.63
CA LYS A 116 -15.29 -20.38 -6.37
C LYS A 116 -13.93 -21.05 -6.39
N GLU A 117 -13.98 -22.38 -6.38
CA GLU A 117 -12.81 -23.25 -6.61
C GLU A 117 -13.02 -24.09 -7.87
N ARG A 118 -11.94 -24.37 -8.58
CA ARG A 118 -11.92 -25.25 -9.74
C ARG A 118 -10.55 -25.89 -9.95
N GLU A 119 -10.53 -27.06 -10.58
CA GLU A 119 -9.31 -27.69 -11.08
C GLU A 119 -9.33 -27.77 -12.61
N PHE A 120 -8.17 -27.62 -13.25
CA PHE A 120 -8.02 -27.64 -14.70
C PHE A 120 -6.61 -28.06 -15.13
N GLY A 121 -6.45 -28.40 -16.40
CA GLY A 121 -5.19 -28.86 -16.95
C GLY A 121 -4.13 -27.76 -17.09
N LEU A 122 -2.85 -28.16 -17.25
CA LEU A 122 -1.73 -27.23 -17.37
C LEU A 122 -1.89 -26.21 -18.51
N ASP A 123 -2.45 -26.65 -19.65
CA ASP A 123 -2.63 -25.78 -20.83
C ASP A 123 -3.83 -24.84 -20.71
N GLU A 124 -4.66 -25.02 -19.71
CA GLU A 124 -5.86 -24.22 -19.44
C GLU A 124 -5.62 -23.08 -18.45
N PHE A 125 -4.36 -22.88 -18.01
CA PHE A 125 -4.03 -21.76 -17.14
C PHE A 125 -4.44 -20.43 -17.78
N PRO A 126 -5.13 -19.53 -17.03
CA PRO A 126 -5.62 -18.28 -17.58
C PRO A 126 -4.49 -17.35 -18.02
N THR A 127 -4.69 -16.63 -19.12
CA THR A 127 -3.79 -15.57 -19.57
C THR A 127 -3.87 -14.35 -18.66
N GLU A 128 -2.89 -13.47 -18.77
CA GLU A 128 -2.90 -12.17 -18.07
C GLU A 128 -4.18 -11.38 -18.39
N ALA A 129 -4.58 -11.34 -19.68
CA ALA A 129 -5.76 -10.60 -20.12
C ALA A 129 -7.05 -11.17 -19.51
N GLU A 130 -7.18 -12.50 -19.41
CA GLU A 130 -8.34 -13.17 -18.80
C GLU A 130 -8.42 -12.90 -17.30
N LEU A 131 -7.31 -12.99 -16.55
CA LEU A 131 -7.33 -12.67 -15.11
C LEU A 131 -7.63 -11.20 -14.85
N LEU A 132 -7.07 -10.31 -15.67
CA LEU A 132 -7.33 -8.88 -15.55
C LEU A 132 -8.80 -8.54 -15.88
N ALA A 133 -9.38 -9.19 -16.89
CA ALA A 133 -10.78 -9.01 -17.24
C ALA A 133 -11.71 -9.48 -16.10
N ARG A 134 -11.48 -10.68 -15.55
CA ARG A 134 -12.22 -11.21 -14.39
C ARG A 134 -12.10 -10.26 -13.19
N PHE A 135 -10.91 -9.80 -12.88
CA PHE A 135 -10.68 -8.86 -11.78
C PHE A 135 -11.47 -7.55 -11.98
N LYS A 136 -11.44 -6.99 -13.18
CA LYS A 136 -12.17 -5.74 -13.50
C LYS A 136 -13.68 -5.92 -13.40
N GLU A 137 -14.21 -7.01 -13.93
CA GLU A 137 -15.64 -7.32 -13.94
C GLU A 137 -16.17 -7.52 -12.53
N GLU A 138 -15.57 -8.44 -11.76
CA GLU A 138 -16.03 -8.81 -10.42
C GLU A 138 -15.79 -7.67 -9.39
N SER A 139 -14.74 -6.88 -9.56
CA SER A 139 -14.45 -5.73 -8.68
C SER A 139 -15.21 -4.46 -9.08
N ALA A 140 -16.01 -4.47 -10.16
CA ALA A 140 -16.73 -3.32 -10.70
C ALA A 140 -15.84 -2.07 -10.82
N ILE A 141 -14.63 -2.24 -11.38
CA ILE A 141 -13.62 -1.19 -11.47
C ILE A 141 -14.10 -0.03 -12.34
N THR A 142 -14.11 1.17 -11.77
CA THR A 142 -14.44 2.40 -12.49
C THR A 142 -13.28 2.90 -13.36
N PRO A 143 -13.51 3.71 -14.41
CA PRO A 143 -12.44 4.34 -15.19
C PRO A 143 -11.43 5.14 -14.34
N ALA A 144 -11.89 5.76 -13.25
CA ALA A 144 -11.02 6.47 -12.32
C ALA A 144 -10.06 5.52 -11.57
N GLN A 145 -10.55 4.38 -11.12
CA GLN A 145 -9.72 3.35 -10.49
C GLN A 145 -8.73 2.75 -11.49
N GLU A 146 -9.16 2.50 -12.73
CA GLU A 146 -8.29 2.00 -13.79
C GLU A 146 -7.15 3.00 -14.10
N ALA A 147 -7.47 4.28 -14.22
CA ALA A 147 -6.49 5.34 -14.49
C ALA A 147 -5.42 5.42 -13.38
N ILE A 148 -5.80 5.26 -12.11
CA ILE A 148 -4.85 5.29 -11.00
C ILE A 148 -4.10 3.97 -10.85
N ALA A 149 -4.75 2.83 -11.10
CA ALA A 149 -4.09 1.52 -11.08
C ALA A 149 -3.01 1.40 -12.16
N ALA A 150 -3.19 2.08 -13.30
CA ALA A 150 -2.20 2.15 -14.37
C ALA A 150 -0.95 2.96 -14.00
N GLN A 151 -1.00 3.80 -12.94
CA GLN A 151 0.18 4.55 -12.52
C GLN A 151 1.16 3.64 -11.75
N PRO A 152 2.42 3.53 -12.19
CA PRO A 152 3.43 2.75 -11.48
C PRO A 152 3.74 3.38 -10.11
N TYR A 153 4.29 2.57 -9.22
CA TYR A 153 4.96 3.11 -8.04
C TYR A 153 6.19 3.90 -8.49
N TYR A 154 6.52 4.94 -7.75
CA TYR A 154 7.79 5.62 -7.99
C TYR A 154 8.96 4.66 -7.74
N SER A 155 9.84 4.54 -8.70
CA SER A 155 11.10 3.79 -8.60
C SER A 155 12.24 4.68 -9.12
N GLY A 156 13.11 5.12 -8.23
CA GLY A 156 14.34 5.87 -8.55
C GLY A 156 15.58 5.01 -8.30
N GLN A 157 16.76 5.52 -8.68
CA GLN A 157 18.02 4.77 -8.52
C GLN A 157 18.33 4.35 -7.08
N ASN A 158 17.84 5.09 -6.08
CA ASN A 158 18.08 4.85 -4.65
C ASN A 158 16.80 4.51 -3.88
N THR A 159 15.71 4.12 -4.57
CA THR A 159 14.45 3.77 -3.90
C THR A 159 14.22 2.27 -3.97
N TYR A 160 13.80 1.69 -2.85
CA TYR A 160 13.36 0.30 -2.80
C TYR A 160 11.89 0.20 -3.23
N PRO A 161 11.48 -0.90 -3.86
CA PRO A 161 10.07 -1.15 -4.12
C PRO A 161 9.29 -1.22 -2.80
N PRO A 162 8.01 -0.82 -2.79
CA PRO A 162 7.22 -0.89 -1.57
C PRO A 162 7.12 -2.34 -1.08
N ARG A 163 7.29 -2.54 0.23
CA ARG A 163 7.03 -3.82 0.89
C ARG A 163 5.55 -4.18 0.72
N TYR A 164 5.22 -5.47 0.86
CA TYR A 164 3.86 -5.94 0.59
C TYR A 164 2.78 -5.15 1.35
N TYR A 165 2.98 -4.90 2.64
CA TYR A 165 2.02 -4.15 3.47
C TYR A 165 1.92 -2.66 3.05
N GLN A 166 3.02 -2.03 2.63
CA GLN A 166 3.01 -0.67 2.08
C GLN A 166 2.24 -0.63 0.77
N ARG A 167 2.44 -1.64 -0.10
CA ARG A 167 1.71 -1.77 -1.34
C ARG A 167 0.20 -1.89 -1.10
N ILE A 168 -0.22 -2.74 -0.15
CA ILE A 168 -1.63 -2.87 0.23
C ILE A 168 -2.18 -1.53 0.73
N ALA A 169 -1.46 -0.88 1.65
CA ALA A 169 -1.83 0.43 2.18
C ALA A 169 -2.03 1.47 1.06
N ILE A 170 -1.07 1.55 0.13
CA ILE A 170 -1.13 2.48 -1.00
C ILE A 170 -2.32 2.14 -1.90
N ASN A 171 -2.46 0.88 -2.32
CA ASN A 171 -3.51 0.46 -3.25
C ASN A 171 -4.90 0.68 -2.67
N ARG A 172 -5.16 0.24 -1.43
CA ARG A 172 -6.45 0.44 -0.78
C ARG A 172 -6.80 1.91 -0.58
N THR A 173 -5.81 2.74 -0.25
CA THR A 173 -6.02 4.18 -0.09
C THR A 173 -6.38 4.85 -1.41
N VAL A 174 -5.62 4.59 -2.48
CA VAL A 174 -5.90 5.21 -3.79
C VAL A 174 -7.19 4.68 -4.41
N ASP A 175 -7.53 3.41 -4.18
CA ASP A 175 -8.80 2.81 -4.62
C ASP A 175 -10.00 3.46 -3.89
N ALA A 176 -9.93 3.60 -2.57
CA ALA A 176 -10.96 4.26 -1.78
C ALA A 176 -11.20 5.71 -2.24
N ILE A 177 -10.12 6.45 -2.55
CA ILE A 177 -10.21 7.81 -3.11
C ILE A 177 -10.88 7.80 -4.49
N ALA A 178 -10.50 6.86 -5.35
CA ALA A 178 -11.08 6.72 -6.69
C ALA A 178 -12.58 6.34 -6.66
N ARG A 179 -13.02 5.66 -5.60
CA ARG A 179 -14.45 5.39 -5.31
C ARG A 179 -15.19 6.57 -4.69
N GLY A 180 -14.52 7.71 -4.47
CA GLY A 180 -15.13 8.92 -3.90
C GLY A 180 -15.16 8.98 -2.38
N GLN A 181 -14.42 8.12 -1.67
CA GLN A 181 -14.29 8.23 -0.22
C GLN A 181 -13.47 9.47 0.12
N ASN A 182 -14.02 10.36 0.94
CA ASN A 182 -13.42 11.65 1.27
C ASN A 182 -12.71 11.70 2.63
N ARG A 183 -12.92 10.71 3.49
CA ARG A 183 -12.23 10.59 4.78
C ARG A 183 -11.69 9.18 4.93
N LEU A 184 -10.40 9.07 5.20
CA LEU A 184 -9.69 7.80 5.26
C LEU A 184 -8.76 7.80 6.46
N LEU A 185 -8.67 6.66 7.14
CA LEU A 185 -7.69 6.41 8.20
C LEU A 185 -6.73 5.32 7.75
N LEU A 186 -5.43 5.58 7.91
CA LEU A 186 -4.37 4.62 7.65
C LEU A 186 -3.59 4.38 8.94
N VAL A 187 -3.63 3.14 9.44
CA VAL A 187 -2.96 2.76 10.68
C VAL A 187 -1.72 1.94 10.35
N MET A 188 -0.54 2.48 10.63
CA MET A 188 0.74 1.79 10.38
C MET A 188 1.69 2.04 11.55
N ALA A 189 2.25 1.00 12.12
CA ALA A 189 3.17 1.10 13.26
C ALA A 189 4.37 2.02 12.96
N THR A 190 4.96 2.60 14.00
CA THR A 190 6.20 3.39 13.86
C THR A 190 7.31 2.53 13.25
N GLY A 191 8.09 3.10 12.34
CA GLY A 191 9.18 2.39 11.64
C GLY A 191 8.75 1.56 10.43
N THR A 192 7.46 1.54 10.08
CA THR A 192 6.95 0.80 8.90
C THR A 192 6.98 1.61 7.60
N GLY A 193 7.51 2.85 7.64
CA GLY A 193 7.63 3.71 6.46
C GLY A 193 6.32 4.42 6.09
N LYS A 194 5.62 4.99 7.09
CA LYS A 194 4.40 5.81 6.85
C LYS A 194 4.65 6.94 5.85
N THR A 195 5.74 7.70 6.02
CA THR A 195 6.09 8.83 5.15
C THR A 195 6.32 8.36 3.71
N TYR A 196 7.05 7.26 3.52
CA TYR A 196 7.23 6.63 2.21
C TYR A 196 5.90 6.19 1.58
N THR A 197 5.01 5.61 2.39
CA THR A 197 3.67 5.21 1.94
C THR A 197 2.85 6.43 1.50
N ALA A 198 2.88 7.52 2.28
CA ALA A 198 2.24 8.79 1.93
C ALA A 198 2.81 9.38 0.63
N PHE A 199 4.14 9.37 0.47
CA PHE A 199 4.78 9.81 -0.77
C PHE A 199 4.27 9.03 -1.99
N GLN A 200 4.22 7.70 -1.92
CA GLN A 200 3.74 6.87 -3.03
C GLN A 200 2.26 7.15 -3.36
N ILE A 201 1.42 7.37 -2.35
CA ILE A 201 0.01 7.77 -2.53
C ILE A 201 -0.05 9.11 -3.27
N VAL A 202 0.66 10.12 -2.78
CA VAL A 202 0.73 11.47 -3.38
C VAL A 202 1.24 11.39 -4.82
N TYR A 203 2.35 10.69 -5.06
CA TYR A 203 2.95 10.53 -6.38
C TYR A 203 1.94 9.95 -7.39
N ARG A 204 1.26 8.86 -7.05
CA ARG A 204 0.28 8.21 -7.94
C ARG A 204 -0.94 9.10 -8.20
N LEU A 205 -1.45 9.80 -7.18
CA LEU A 205 -2.58 10.72 -7.30
C LEU A 205 -2.26 11.93 -8.18
N LEU A 206 -1.04 12.49 -8.06
CA LEU A 206 -0.56 13.56 -8.94
C LEU A 206 -0.38 13.06 -10.38
N ARG A 207 0.25 11.91 -10.57
CA ARG A 207 0.53 11.33 -11.89
C ARG A 207 -0.74 10.95 -12.66
N SER A 208 -1.76 10.46 -11.96
CA SER A 208 -3.08 10.19 -12.57
C SER A 208 -3.89 11.46 -12.86
N GLY A 209 -3.46 12.62 -12.36
CA GLY A 209 -4.21 13.87 -12.46
C GLY A 209 -5.44 13.92 -11.55
N MET A 210 -5.66 12.92 -10.70
CA MET A 210 -6.83 12.83 -9.81
C MET A 210 -6.77 13.90 -8.69
N LYS A 211 -5.58 14.23 -8.22
CA LYS A 211 -5.32 15.29 -7.25
C LYS A 211 -4.23 16.23 -7.77
N LYS A 212 -4.33 17.52 -7.47
CA LYS A 212 -3.44 18.56 -8.01
C LYS A 212 -2.84 19.46 -6.93
N LYS A 213 -3.54 19.67 -5.83
CA LYS A 213 -3.14 20.55 -4.71
C LYS A 213 -3.24 19.77 -3.41
N ILE A 214 -2.10 19.44 -2.84
CA ILE A 214 -2.00 18.51 -1.71
C ILE A 214 -1.37 19.23 -0.53
N LEU A 215 -1.99 19.16 0.64
CA LEU A 215 -1.46 19.65 1.90
C LEU A 215 -1.04 18.47 2.79
N TYR A 216 0.22 18.47 3.23
CA TYR A 216 0.77 17.54 4.20
C TYR A 216 0.97 18.25 5.54
N LEU A 217 0.22 17.86 6.55
CA LEU A 217 0.28 18.41 7.89
C LEU A 217 1.05 17.48 8.83
N ALA A 218 2.06 18.01 9.50
CA ALA A 218 2.83 17.31 10.54
C ALA A 218 2.81 18.06 11.86
N ASP A 219 3.20 17.36 12.94
CA ASP A 219 3.27 17.96 14.29
C ASP A 219 4.65 18.58 14.61
N ARG A 220 5.70 18.22 13.88
CA ARG A 220 7.09 18.62 14.15
C ARG A 220 7.86 19.05 12.92
N ASN A 221 8.61 20.14 13.02
CA ASN A 221 9.46 20.67 11.95
C ASN A 221 10.48 19.65 11.42
N ILE A 222 11.15 18.93 12.32
CA ILE A 222 12.18 17.95 11.95
C ILE A 222 11.60 16.85 11.04
N LEU A 223 10.33 16.45 11.28
CA LEU A 223 9.66 15.47 10.45
C LEU A 223 9.31 16.02 9.06
N VAL A 224 8.95 17.31 8.97
CA VAL A 224 8.69 17.99 7.69
C VAL A 224 9.94 18.02 6.84
N ASP A 225 11.07 18.49 7.40
CA ASP A 225 12.32 18.61 6.66
C ASP A 225 12.85 17.24 6.21
N GLN A 226 12.87 16.26 7.10
CA GLN A 226 13.24 14.87 6.75
C GLN A 226 12.34 14.27 5.67
N SER A 227 11.02 14.50 5.75
CA SER A 227 10.09 14.00 4.75
C SER A 227 10.36 14.59 3.36
N ILE A 228 10.61 15.91 3.28
CA ILE A 228 10.91 16.60 2.03
C ILE A 228 12.25 16.12 1.46
N GLU A 229 13.30 16.07 2.29
CA GLU A 229 14.66 15.73 1.85
C GLU A 229 14.87 14.26 1.50
N GLN A 230 14.06 13.35 2.06
CA GLN A 230 14.19 11.92 1.86
C GLN A 230 13.11 11.38 0.93
N ASP A 231 11.92 11.10 1.48
CA ASP A 231 10.87 10.39 0.75
C ASP A 231 10.27 11.22 -0.38
N PHE A 232 10.06 12.54 -0.15
CA PHE A 232 9.46 13.44 -1.12
C PHE A 232 10.47 14.15 -2.04
N ALA A 233 11.77 13.90 -1.91
CA ALA A 233 12.80 14.49 -2.77
C ALA A 233 12.51 14.41 -4.29
N PRO A 234 11.88 13.33 -4.81
CA PRO A 234 11.49 13.27 -6.22
C PRO A 234 10.49 14.32 -6.67
N LEU A 235 9.77 14.94 -5.73
CA LEU A 235 8.78 15.99 -5.98
C LEU A 235 9.29 17.38 -5.61
N GLU A 236 10.57 17.55 -5.22
CA GLU A 236 11.14 18.80 -4.71
C GLU A 236 10.76 20.05 -5.51
N LYS A 237 10.75 19.96 -6.84
CA LYS A 237 10.43 21.08 -7.74
C LYS A 237 8.99 21.60 -7.62
N VAL A 238 8.08 20.81 -7.07
CA VAL A 238 6.66 21.12 -6.93
C VAL A 238 6.23 21.25 -5.46
N ILE A 239 7.19 21.13 -4.53
CA ILE A 239 6.96 21.25 -3.08
C ILE A 239 7.15 22.70 -2.62
N HIS A 240 6.28 23.12 -1.69
CA HIS A 240 6.43 24.34 -0.92
C HIS A 240 6.25 24.05 0.58
N LYS A 241 7.23 24.47 1.39
CA LYS A 241 7.09 24.49 2.85
C LYS A 241 6.48 25.82 3.25
N ILE A 242 5.24 25.81 3.74
CA ILE A 242 4.50 27.02 4.09
C ILE A 242 5.20 27.74 5.25
N ASN A 243 5.35 29.04 5.09
CA ASN A 243 5.80 29.96 6.12
C ASN A 243 4.76 31.07 6.27
N ALA A 244 3.85 30.93 7.23
CA ALA A 244 2.73 31.85 7.42
C ALA A 244 3.13 33.31 7.66
N ALA A 245 4.37 33.57 8.12
CA ALA A 245 4.88 34.91 8.33
C ALA A 245 5.40 35.58 7.05
N LYS A 246 5.81 34.79 6.04
CA LYS A 246 6.46 35.30 4.82
C LYS A 246 5.61 35.11 3.57
N ASP A 247 4.80 34.05 3.54
CA ASP A 247 4.02 33.68 2.37
C ASP A 247 2.84 34.66 2.15
N ARG A 248 2.55 34.89 0.89
CA ARG A 248 1.40 35.69 0.45
C ARG A 248 0.60 34.87 -0.54
N ARG A 249 -0.70 35.10 -0.56
CA ARG A 249 -1.66 34.39 -1.39
C ARG A 249 -1.34 34.42 -2.89
N ASP A 250 -0.83 35.50 -3.40
CA ASP A 250 -0.47 35.70 -4.80
C ASP A 250 0.78 34.91 -5.23
N THR A 251 1.66 34.58 -4.31
CA THR A 251 2.92 33.89 -4.60
C THR A 251 2.92 32.40 -4.24
N VAL A 252 2.11 31.99 -3.24
CA VAL A 252 2.17 30.63 -2.70
C VAL A 252 1.37 29.61 -3.51
N THR A 253 0.50 30.02 -4.44
CA THR A 253 -0.47 29.14 -5.10
C THR A 253 0.05 28.32 -6.27
N SER A 254 1.31 28.50 -6.71
CA SER A 254 1.88 27.84 -7.91
C SER A 254 2.32 26.39 -7.69
N TYR A 255 2.58 25.98 -6.47
CA TYR A 255 3.07 24.63 -6.14
C TYR A 255 1.95 23.59 -6.17
N GLN A 256 2.34 22.29 -6.10
CA GLN A 256 1.40 21.17 -6.08
C GLN A 256 1.30 20.49 -4.71
N VAL A 257 2.42 20.41 -3.98
CA VAL A 257 2.50 19.78 -2.66
C VAL A 257 2.96 20.81 -1.64
N TYR A 258 2.22 20.93 -0.58
CA TYR A 258 2.47 21.89 0.49
C TYR A 258 2.71 21.16 1.79
N PHE A 259 3.78 21.52 2.48
CA PHE A 259 4.09 21.04 3.82
C PHE A 259 3.92 22.14 4.84
N SER A 260 3.28 21.82 5.94
CA SER A 260 3.15 22.73 7.08
C SER A 260 3.04 21.99 8.40
N LEU A 261 3.37 22.72 9.46
CA LEU A 261 2.91 22.36 10.80
C LEU A 261 1.50 22.96 11.00
N TYR A 262 0.61 22.20 11.67
CA TYR A 262 -0.69 22.76 12.01
C TYR A 262 -0.57 23.97 12.95
N GLN A 263 0.49 24.03 13.79
CA GLN A 263 0.79 25.19 14.64
C GLN A 263 1.20 26.43 13.85
N GLN A 264 1.75 26.30 12.64
CA GLN A 264 2.06 27.43 11.76
C GLN A 264 0.82 27.97 11.05
N LEU A 265 -0.12 27.10 10.73
CA LEU A 265 -1.38 27.49 10.08
C LEU A 265 -2.39 28.08 11.07
N ILE A 266 -2.33 27.67 12.35
CA ILE A 266 -3.08 28.28 13.46
C ILE A 266 -2.06 28.73 14.51
N GLY A 267 -1.83 30.03 14.62
CA GLY A 267 -0.88 30.63 15.54
C GLY A 267 -1.24 30.36 17.01
N ASP A 268 -0.31 30.69 17.91
CA ASP A 268 -0.54 30.58 19.35
C ASP A 268 -1.61 31.56 19.86
N ASP A 269 -1.79 32.66 19.14
CA ASP A 269 -2.87 33.64 19.28
C ASP A 269 -4.23 33.15 18.69
N GLU A 270 -4.33 31.88 18.30
CA GLU A 270 -5.49 31.26 17.64
C GLU A 270 -5.86 31.90 16.29
N LYS A 271 -4.95 32.69 15.68
CA LYS A 271 -5.16 33.26 14.35
C LYS A 271 -5.05 32.17 13.28
N GLU A 272 -6.06 32.11 12.41
CA GLU A 272 -6.21 31.11 11.35
C GLU A 272 -5.52 31.59 10.05
N HIS A 273 -4.18 31.58 10.01
CA HIS A 273 -3.38 32.05 8.86
C HIS A 273 -3.71 31.35 7.54
N PHE A 274 -4.22 30.10 7.60
CA PHE A 274 -4.61 29.37 6.39
C PHE A 274 -5.73 30.07 5.61
N ARG A 275 -6.61 30.84 6.27
CA ARG A 275 -7.67 31.61 5.61
C ARG A 275 -7.14 32.81 4.81
N ASP A 276 -6.05 33.39 5.28
CA ASP A 276 -5.40 34.52 4.59
C ASP A 276 -4.66 34.01 3.33
N LEU A 277 -4.12 32.77 3.38
CA LEU A 277 -3.28 32.19 2.34
C LEU A 277 -4.06 31.45 1.24
N PHE A 278 -5.14 30.74 1.61
CA PHE A 278 -5.82 29.80 0.71
C PHE A 278 -7.34 29.97 0.76
N SER A 279 -8.01 29.73 -0.37
CA SER A 279 -9.48 29.58 -0.41
C SER A 279 -9.90 28.21 0.14
N PRO A 280 -11.17 28.05 0.59
CA PRO A 280 -11.66 26.78 1.15
C PRO A 280 -11.57 25.58 0.23
N ASP A 281 -11.55 25.80 -1.08
CA ASP A 281 -11.49 24.82 -2.16
C ASP A 281 -10.10 24.66 -2.78
N PHE A 282 -9.08 25.31 -2.20
CA PHE A 282 -7.73 25.31 -2.78
C PHE A 282 -7.06 23.94 -2.77
N PHE A 283 -7.15 23.20 -1.67
CA PHE A 283 -6.61 21.84 -1.58
C PHE A 283 -7.65 20.81 -1.97
N ASP A 284 -7.23 19.80 -2.71
CA ASP A 284 -8.05 18.65 -3.09
C ASP A 284 -7.67 17.34 -2.36
N LEU A 285 -6.53 17.38 -1.64
CA LEU A 285 -6.11 16.31 -0.73
C LEU A 285 -5.37 16.90 0.48
N ILE A 286 -5.71 16.43 1.68
CA ILE A 286 -4.99 16.77 2.91
C ILE A 286 -4.57 15.48 3.61
N ILE A 287 -3.30 15.39 3.98
CA ILE A 287 -2.76 14.29 4.78
C ILE A 287 -2.37 14.85 6.15
N VAL A 288 -2.89 14.25 7.23
CA VAL A 288 -2.52 14.58 8.61
C VAL A 288 -1.67 13.44 9.14
N ASP A 289 -0.37 13.70 9.27
CA ASP A 289 0.56 12.70 9.83
C ASP A 289 0.53 12.74 11.35
N GLU A 290 0.67 11.56 11.96
CA GLU A 290 0.61 11.34 13.40
C GLU A 290 -0.66 11.93 14.05
N CYS A 291 -1.81 11.81 13.39
CA CYS A 291 -3.08 12.42 13.82
C CYS A 291 -3.57 11.98 15.21
N HIS A 292 -2.90 10.97 15.84
CA HIS A 292 -3.15 10.55 17.22
C HIS A 292 -2.41 11.39 18.26
N ARG A 293 -1.40 12.16 17.85
CA ARG A 293 -0.55 12.94 18.75
C ARG A 293 -1.18 14.29 19.05
N GLY A 294 -0.83 14.81 20.22
CA GLY A 294 -1.21 16.12 20.66
C GLY A 294 -2.21 16.14 21.82
N SER A 295 -2.39 17.33 22.39
CA SER A 295 -3.42 17.64 23.37
C SER A 295 -4.79 17.83 22.68
N ALA A 296 -5.87 17.89 23.45
CA ALA A 296 -7.19 18.25 22.93
C ALA A 296 -7.19 19.60 22.16
N LYS A 297 -6.29 20.53 22.56
CA LYS A 297 -6.12 21.81 21.88
C LYS A 297 -5.49 21.65 20.49
N GLU A 298 -4.48 20.77 20.37
CA GLU A 298 -3.82 20.51 19.09
C GLU A 298 -4.73 19.75 18.12
N GLU A 299 -5.56 18.82 18.63
CA GLU A 299 -6.57 18.17 17.82
C GLU A 299 -7.62 19.16 17.32
N SER A 300 -8.07 20.07 18.16
CA SER A 300 -8.97 21.16 17.74
C SER A 300 -8.36 22.01 16.60
N ARG A 301 -7.03 22.23 16.61
CA ARG A 301 -6.34 23.00 15.57
C ARG A 301 -6.36 22.30 14.19
N TRP A 302 -5.89 21.06 14.10
CA TRP A 302 -5.91 20.40 12.79
C TRP A 302 -7.35 20.12 12.31
N ARG A 303 -8.30 19.86 13.21
CA ARG A 303 -9.72 19.73 12.83
C ARG A 303 -10.28 21.01 12.20
N ARG A 304 -9.98 22.17 12.75
CA ARG A 304 -10.41 23.46 12.18
C ARG A 304 -9.85 23.66 10.78
N ILE A 305 -8.61 23.23 10.52
CA ILE A 305 -8.03 23.24 9.17
C ILE A 305 -8.82 22.33 8.24
N LEU A 306 -9.10 21.09 8.67
CA LEU A 306 -9.84 20.12 7.87
C LEU A 306 -11.29 20.53 7.62
N GLU A 307 -11.94 21.16 8.58
CA GLU A 307 -13.30 21.69 8.44
C GLU A 307 -13.36 22.85 7.43
N TYR A 308 -12.34 23.70 7.43
CA TYR A 308 -12.26 24.80 6.44
C TYR A 308 -12.07 24.26 5.02
N PHE A 309 -11.22 23.26 4.83
CA PHE A 309 -10.99 22.61 3.54
C PHE A 309 -11.85 21.35 3.40
N SER A 310 -13.13 21.44 3.76
CA SER A 310 -14.05 20.28 3.83
C SER A 310 -14.30 19.62 2.47
N SER A 311 -14.06 20.30 1.35
CA SER A 311 -14.15 19.74 -0.01
C SER A 311 -12.98 18.81 -0.36
N ALA A 312 -11.85 18.92 0.35
CA ALA A 312 -10.70 18.07 0.13
C ALA A 312 -10.92 16.62 0.62
N THR A 313 -10.35 15.66 -0.08
CA THR A 313 -10.15 14.33 0.49
C THR A 313 -9.16 14.42 1.65
N GLN A 314 -9.44 13.73 2.76
CA GLN A 314 -8.67 13.85 4.00
C GLN A 314 -8.20 12.48 4.47
N ILE A 315 -6.89 12.33 4.65
CA ILE A 315 -6.25 11.10 5.13
C ILE A 315 -5.63 11.37 6.49
N GLY A 316 -6.07 10.66 7.52
CA GLY A 316 -5.38 10.58 8.80
C GLY A 316 -4.38 9.42 8.77
N MET A 317 -3.13 9.67 9.16
CA MET A 317 -2.11 8.63 9.32
C MET A 317 -1.69 8.54 10.78
N THR A 318 -1.61 7.32 11.31
CA THR A 318 -1.28 7.11 12.72
C THR A 318 -0.59 5.77 12.96
N ALA A 319 0.23 5.69 13.99
CA ALA A 319 0.77 4.42 14.45
C ALA A 319 -0.24 3.62 15.28
N THR A 320 -1.08 4.31 16.02
CA THR A 320 -2.13 3.73 16.86
C THR A 320 -3.35 4.64 16.83
N PRO A 321 -4.55 4.13 16.50
CA PRO A 321 -5.76 4.93 16.63
C PRO A 321 -5.96 5.29 18.10
N LYS A 322 -6.23 6.56 18.38
CA LYS A 322 -6.47 7.03 19.73
C LYS A 322 -7.97 7.00 20.00
N GLU A 323 -8.36 6.20 20.95
CA GLU A 323 -9.71 6.17 21.48
C GLU A 323 -9.71 6.72 22.91
N THR A 324 -10.14 7.95 23.07
CA THR A 324 -10.42 8.53 24.37
C THR A 324 -11.82 9.13 24.34
N LYS A 325 -12.41 9.39 25.53
CA LYS A 325 -13.76 9.97 25.65
C LYS A 325 -13.96 11.27 24.86
N TYR A 326 -12.87 11.98 24.53
CA TYR A 326 -12.90 13.29 23.87
C TYR A 326 -12.26 13.32 22.50
N ILE A 327 -11.50 12.27 22.13
CA ILE A 327 -10.67 12.25 20.93
C ILE A 327 -10.81 10.87 20.29
N SER A 328 -11.47 10.80 19.16
CA SER A 328 -11.52 9.57 18.36
C SER A 328 -11.22 9.88 16.90
N ASN A 329 -10.07 9.40 16.41
CA ASN A 329 -9.76 9.46 15.00
C ASN A 329 -10.72 8.61 14.17
N LEU A 330 -11.24 7.52 14.77
CA LEU A 330 -12.25 6.66 14.16
C LEU A 330 -13.55 7.42 13.92
N SER A 331 -13.97 8.28 14.88
CA SER A 331 -15.20 9.08 14.71
C SER A 331 -15.10 10.13 13.60
N TYR A 332 -13.88 10.59 13.28
CA TYR A 332 -13.67 11.59 12.24
C TYR A 332 -13.38 10.99 10.86
N PHE A 333 -12.43 10.05 10.79
CA PHE A 333 -11.96 9.46 9.54
C PHE A 333 -12.69 8.19 9.14
N GLY A 334 -13.40 7.53 10.08
CA GLY A 334 -14.01 6.21 9.91
C GLY A 334 -13.05 5.06 10.21
N GLU A 335 -13.51 3.84 9.89
CA GLU A 335 -12.69 2.63 10.04
C GLU A 335 -11.45 2.71 9.13
N PRO A 336 -10.31 2.16 9.59
CA PRO A 336 -9.10 2.17 8.80
C PRO A 336 -9.26 1.45 7.47
N VAL A 337 -8.84 2.09 6.37
CA VAL A 337 -8.76 1.43 5.06
C VAL A 337 -7.72 0.31 5.06
N TYR A 338 -6.71 0.45 5.92
CA TYR A 338 -5.72 -0.59 6.18
C TYR A 338 -5.06 -0.38 7.54
N SER A 339 -4.73 -1.49 8.20
CA SER A 339 -3.98 -1.50 9.45
C SER A 339 -2.81 -2.46 9.35
N TYR A 340 -1.64 -2.01 9.79
CA TYR A 340 -0.43 -2.82 9.94
C TYR A 340 0.18 -2.55 11.31
N SER A 341 0.01 -3.51 12.21
CA SER A 341 0.36 -3.38 13.63
C SER A 341 1.84 -3.58 13.89
N LEU A 342 2.31 -3.15 15.06
CA LEU A 342 3.65 -3.44 15.57
C LEU A 342 3.90 -4.95 15.63
N LYS A 343 2.90 -5.73 16.07
CA LYS A 343 3.00 -7.20 16.16
C LYS A 343 3.25 -7.81 14.79
N GLU A 344 2.48 -7.43 13.78
CA GLU A 344 2.68 -7.92 12.40
C GLU A 344 4.07 -7.55 11.89
N GLY A 345 4.53 -6.30 12.12
CA GLY A 345 5.86 -5.88 11.72
C GLY A 345 7.00 -6.67 12.37
N ILE A 346 6.84 -7.07 13.65
CA ILE A 346 7.78 -7.93 14.36
C ILE A 346 7.70 -9.37 13.84
N ASP A 347 6.50 -9.91 13.65
CA ASP A 347 6.30 -11.29 13.18
C ASP A 347 6.82 -11.47 11.74
N ASP A 348 6.70 -10.45 10.90
CA ASP A 348 7.27 -10.42 9.54
C ASP A 348 8.77 -10.13 9.51
N GLY A 349 9.36 -9.69 10.62
CA GLY A 349 10.78 -9.38 10.74
C GLY A 349 11.21 -8.02 10.18
N PHE A 350 10.25 -7.14 9.87
CA PHE A 350 10.54 -5.78 9.41
C PHE A 350 10.80 -4.82 10.57
N LEU A 351 10.30 -5.15 11.76
CA LEU A 351 10.55 -4.40 12.99
C LEU A 351 11.27 -5.29 14.01
N ALA A 352 12.07 -4.67 14.85
CA ALA A 352 12.67 -5.32 16.01
C ALA A 352 11.62 -5.53 17.12
N PRO A 353 11.70 -6.63 17.86
CA PRO A 353 10.82 -6.89 19.01
C PRO A 353 11.07 -5.93 20.18
#